data_ed76910e4c347e2d3829dee97c678274
#
_entry.id   ed76910e4c347e2d3829dee97c678274
#
_cell.length_a   1.000
_cell.length_b   1.000
_cell.length_c   1.000
_cell.angle_alpha   90.00
_cell.angle_beta   90.00
_cell.angle_gamma   90.00
#
_symmetry.space_group_name_H-M   'P 1'
#
loop_
_entity.id
_entity.type
_entity.pdbx_description
1 polymer ?
#
loop_
_entity_poly.entity_id
_entity_poly.type
_entity_poly.pdbx_seq_one_letter_code
_entity_poly.pdbx_strand_id
1 'polypeptide(L)'
;MLVVAASSIVARAGLASVATGRGVSSPRASIPSAARPRLGPDTRTGVVSERASPTRASLSSRRTGDLSAFTIRAMAPSVNAATVPSADDDALFLGLDFGTSGARATVVGPDGVILVETTAKYPPVVDGGKAGDGIPTGGWAEAWRGALWSLLDQLDETTVRSRIAAVSIDGTSGTVLIVDAASGEPIYPPMLYNEKRNDAMDAVCAMAPEGHTVRTPSSALCKLHSWWLGNGETIGNAKLLHHADWIAYLLHGLQGETDHNNALKLGFDPGLGPHGDYPAWMKSLPYASMLPSNVRAPGTKTGAVATEAAMKYFTRPGGCAVIAGTTDSIAAFVAARCTDVGDAVTSLGSSLALKLVSETRVDDSAKGVYSHRLCGKFIFISDVRAIRTS
;
A
#
# COMPACT_ATOMS: atom_id res chain seq x y z
N MET A 1 -6.17 12.18 -7.19
CA MET A 1 -6.29 10.72 -7.37
C MET A 1 -5.64 10.21 -8.66
N LEU A 2 -5.73 10.92 -9.77
CA LEU A 2 -5.09 10.51 -11.03
C LEU A 2 -3.58 10.25 -10.89
N VAL A 3 -2.87 11.08 -10.12
CA VAL A 3 -1.41 10.99 -9.96
C VAL A 3 -0.98 9.72 -9.22
N VAL A 4 -1.75 9.27 -8.21
CA VAL A 4 -1.45 8.04 -7.46
C VAL A 4 -1.67 6.78 -8.32
N ALA A 5 -2.59 6.84 -9.29
CA ALA A 5 -2.92 5.71 -10.16
C ALA A 5 -1.88 5.46 -11.27
N ALA A 6 -1.13 6.48 -11.66
CA ALA A 6 -0.26 6.42 -12.82
C ALA A 6 0.88 5.42 -12.66
N SER A 7 1.47 5.31 -11.47
CA SER A 7 2.66 4.50 -11.23
C SER A 7 2.45 2.99 -11.31
N SER A 8 1.23 2.52 -11.03
CA SER A 8 0.97 1.08 -10.84
C SER A 8 0.39 0.37 -12.06
N ILE A 9 0.02 1.11 -13.12
CA ILE A 9 -0.71 0.54 -14.28
C ILE A 9 0.15 -0.46 -15.06
N VAL A 10 1.44 -0.22 -15.19
CA VAL A 10 2.32 -1.02 -16.07
C VAL A 10 2.96 -2.23 -15.40
N ALA A 11 3.11 -2.22 -14.08
CA ALA A 11 3.82 -3.28 -13.39
C ALA A 11 3.11 -4.64 -13.41
N ARG A 12 1.82 -4.71 -13.79
CA ARG A 12 0.99 -5.90 -13.63
C ARG A 12 0.00 -6.16 -14.76
N ALA A 13 0.36 -5.92 -16.00
CA ALA A 13 -0.40 -6.39 -17.19
C ALA A 13 -0.53 -7.92 -17.28
N GLY A 14 -0.07 -8.66 -16.28
CA GLY A 14 -0.31 -10.06 -16.07
C GLY A 14 -1.47 -10.26 -15.10
N LEU A 15 -2.69 -10.39 -15.64
CA LEU A 15 -3.86 -10.98 -14.99
C LEU A 15 -4.46 -10.23 -13.77
N ALA A 16 -5.08 -9.08 -13.98
CA ALA A 16 -6.14 -8.59 -13.13
C ALA A 16 -7.50 -8.85 -13.79
N SER A 17 -8.35 -9.65 -13.18
CA SER A 17 -9.75 -9.81 -13.58
C SER A 17 -10.61 -8.91 -12.71
N VAL A 18 -11.35 -8.00 -13.31
CA VAL A 18 -12.36 -7.17 -12.63
C VAL A 18 -13.69 -7.91 -12.75
N ALA A 19 -14.20 -8.40 -11.64
CA ALA A 19 -15.55 -9.00 -11.57
C ALA A 19 -16.51 -7.96 -10.99
N THR A 20 -17.42 -7.43 -11.82
CA THR A 20 -18.55 -6.61 -11.36
C THR A 20 -19.73 -7.55 -11.05
N GLY A 21 -19.94 -7.86 -9.77
CA GLY A 21 -21.11 -8.59 -9.32
C GLY A 21 -22.30 -7.64 -9.16
N ARG A 22 -23.27 -7.65 -10.07
CA ARG A 22 -24.59 -7.04 -9.83
C ARG A 22 -25.35 -7.88 -8.79
N GLY A 23 -25.74 -7.24 -7.70
CA GLY A 23 -26.51 -7.85 -6.62
C GLY A 23 -27.83 -8.43 -7.13
N VAL A 24 -28.00 -9.72 -6.90
CA VAL A 24 -29.29 -10.38 -7.00
C VAL A 24 -29.99 -10.19 -5.67
N SER A 25 -31.11 -9.48 -5.69
CA SER A 25 -32.02 -9.34 -4.55
C SER A 25 -32.59 -10.71 -4.18
N SER A 26 -32.28 -11.22 -2.99
CA SER A 26 -32.90 -12.42 -2.44
C SER A 26 -34.14 -12.06 -1.64
N PRO A 27 -35.21 -12.86 -1.72
CA PRO A 27 -36.43 -12.66 -0.92
C PRO A 27 -36.22 -13.09 0.53
N ARG A 28 -36.76 -12.30 1.44
CA ARG A 28 -36.89 -12.61 2.87
C ARG A 28 -37.61 -13.95 3.08
N ALA A 29 -36.94 -14.91 3.68
CA ALA A 29 -37.59 -16.06 4.26
C ALA A 29 -37.57 -15.97 5.78
N SER A 30 -38.73 -15.98 6.38
CA SER A 30 -39.02 -16.02 7.81
C SER A 30 -38.68 -17.40 8.40
N ILE A 31 -37.97 -17.39 9.54
CA ILE A 31 -37.61 -18.59 10.31
C ILE A 31 -38.68 -18.82 11.37
N PRO A 32 -39.25 -20.03 11.47
CA PRO A 32 -40.00 -20.45 12.65
C PRO A 32 -39.09 -21.11 13.69
N SER A 33 -39.31 -20.72 14.95
CA SER A 33 -38.72 -21.29 16.16
C SER A 33 -39.31 -22.68 16.44
N ALA A 34 -38.45 -23.70 16.73
CA ALA A 34 -38.89 -24.87 17.55
C ALA A 34 -37.71 -25.67 18.11
N ALA A 35 -37.69 -25.73 19.45
CA ALA A 35 -37.48 -26.86 20.36
C ALA A 35 -36.27 -27.79 20.26
N ARG A 36 -35.49 -27.80 21.35
CA ARG A 36 -34.56 -28.88 21.78
C ARG A 36 -35.35 -30.15 22.22
N PRO A 37 -34.72 -31.31 22.08
CA PRO A 37 -34.64 -32.21 23.22
C PRO A 37 -33.26 -32.86 23.47
N ARG A 38 -33.19 -33.49 24.62
CA ARG A 38 -32.08 -33.94 25.45
C ARG A 38 -31.42 -35.26 25.02
N LEU A 39 -30.20 -35.37 25.50
CA LEU A 39 -29.27 -36.48 25.79
C LEU A 39 -29.82 -37.93 26.02
N GLY A 40 -28.99 -38.91 25.64
CA GLY A 40 -28.84 -40.21 26.25
C GLY A 40 -27.90 -41.14 25.44
N PRO A 41 -27.12 -41.98 26.11
CA PRO A 41 -25.86 -42.50 25.59
C PRO A 41 -25.92 -43.98 25.14
N ASP A 42 -24.77 -44.41 24.60
CA ASP A 42 -24.16 -45.76 24.68
C ASP A 42 -24.09 -46.65 23.43
N THR A 43 -22.89 -47.11 23.28
CA THR A 43 -22.29 -48.42 23.01
C THR A 43 -22.02 -48.92 21.60
N ARG A 44 -20.69 -49.09 21.40
CA ARG A 44 -19.94 -50.28 20.92
C ARG A 44 -20.03 -50.79 19.47
N THR A 45 -18.82 -50.84 18.93
CA THR A 45 -18.13 -51.95 18.19
C THR A 45 -18.59 -52.35 16.79
N GLY A 46 -17.60 -52.40 15.87
CA GLY A 46 -17.67 -53.19 14.66
C GLY A 46 -16.66 -52.82 13.59
N VAL A 47 -15.49 -53.47 13.61
CA VAL A 47 -14.47 -53.49 12.55
C VAL A 47 -14.99 -54.34 11.40
N VAL A 48 -14.94 -53.85 10.14
CA VAL A 48 -14.69 -54.69 8.96
C VAL A 48 -14.08 -53.85 7.85
N SER A 49 -12.93 -54.31 7.37
CA SER A 49 -12.20 -53.86 6.17
C SER A 49 -12.88 -54.39 4.91
N GLU A 50 -12.96 -53.57 3.88
CA GLU A 50 -12.90 -54.09 2.51
C GLU A 50 -12.36 -53.09 1.53
N ARG A 51 -11.37 -53.56 0.76
CA ARG A 51 -10.70 -52.86 -0.34
C ARG A 51 -11.57 -52.92 -1.60
N ALA A 52 -11.67 -51.81 -2.33
CA ALA A 52 -11.96 -51.89 -3.77
C ALA A 52 -11.21 -50.79 -4.51
N SER A 53 -10.42 -51.15 -5.48
CA SER A 53 -9.62 -50.32 -6.38
C SER A 53 -10.44 -49.75 -7.55
N PRO A 54 -9.95 -48.74 -8.27
CA PRO A 54 -10.76 -47.84 -9.05
C PRO A 54 -10.93 -48.22 -10.51
N THR A 55 -12.10 -48.00 -11.02
CA THR A 55 -12.44 -48.08 -12.45
C THR A 55 -12.19 -46.72 -13.12
N ARG A 56 -11.41 -46.76 -14.16
CA ARG A 56 -11.03 -45.69 -15.08
C ARG A 56 -12.24 -45.28 -15.92
N ALA A 57 -12.75 -44.05 -15.76
CA ALA A 57 -13.73 -43.49 -16.67
C ALA A 57 -13.06 -42.50 -17.64
N SER A 58 -13.18 -42.77 -18.92
CA SER A 58 -12.71 -41.95 -20.03
C SER A 58 -13.60 -40.71 -20.15
N LEU A 59 -12.99 -39.52 -20.12
CA LEU A 59 -13.66 -38.26 -20.45
C LEU A 59 -13.45 -37.93 -21.91
N SER A 60 -14.53 -37.99 -22.66
CA SER A 60 -14.65 -37.57 -24.05
C SER A 60 -14.52 -36.04 -24.15
N SER A 61 -13.73 -35.62 -25.15
CA SER A 61 -13.57 -34.25 -25.60
C SER A 61 -14.91 -33.59 -25.95
N ARG A 62 -15.21 -32.45 -25.31
CA ARG A 62 -16.22 -31.51 -25.81
C ARG A 62 -15.63 -30.12 -25.99
N ARG A 63 -15.56 -29.74 -27.26
CA ARG A 63 -15.66 -28.44 -27.93
C ARG A 63 -15.06 -27.22 -27.20
N THR A 64 -14.05 -26.70 -27.83
CA THR A 64 -13.54 -25.33 -27.75
C THR A 64 -14.68 -24.34 -28.00
N GLY A 65 -15.09 -23.60 -26.98
CA GLY A 65 -15.95 -22.42 -27.09
C GLY A 65 -15.10 -21.21 -27.41
N ASP A 66 -15.49 -20.51 -28.42
CA ASP A 66 -14.94 -19.28 -28.99
C ASP A 66 -14.84 -18.18 -27.91
N LEU A 67 -13.61 -17.74 -27.57
CA LEU A 67 -13.32 -16.61 -26.73
C LEU A 67 -13.14 -15.36 -27.62
N SER A 68 -14.20 -14.94 -28.30
CA SER A 68 -14.20 -13.69 -29.02
C SER A 68 -14.57 -12.49 -28.12
N ALA A 69 -13.60 -11.59 -28.00
CA ALA A 69 -13.75 -10.16 -27.75
C ALA A 69 -14.57 -9.70 -26.53
N PHE A 70 -13.93 -9.59 -25.38
CA PHE A 70 -14.39 -8.65 -24.36
C PHE A 70 -13.89 -7.24 -24.70
N THR A 71 -14.79 -6.41 -25.24
CA THR A 71 -14.54 -4.99 -25.46
C THR A 71 -14.57 -4.28 -24.11
N ILE A 72 -13.42 -3.74 -23.67
CA ILE A 72 -13.36 -2.84 -22.52
C ILE A 72 -13.99 -1.51 -22.93
N ARG A 73 -15.22 -1.27 -22.52
CA ARG A 73 -15.89 0.03 -22.69
C ARG A 73 -15.43 0.96 -21.57
N ALA A 74 -14.56 1.92 -21.88
CA ALA A 74 -14.22 3.01 -20.98
C ALA A 74 -15.46 3.87 -20.74
N MET A 75 -16.05 3.79 -19.56
CA MET A 75 -17.04 4.77 -19.10
C MET A 75 -16.30 5.87 -18.35
N ALA A 76 -16.42 7.10 -18.83
CA ALA A 76 -15.93 8.27 -18.13
C ALA A 76 -16.75 8.48 -16.84
N PRO A 77 -16.13 8.63 -15.67
CA PRO A 77 -16.86 8.92 -14.44
C PRO A 77 -17.13 10.42 -14.32
N SER A 78 -18.37 10.78 -14.00
CA SER A 78 -18.69 12.10 -13.46
C SER A 78 -18.22 12.12 -12.00
N VAL A 79 -17.13 12.81 -11.72
CA VAL A 79 -16.60 13.01 -10.36
C VAL A 79 -16.82 14.45 -9.98
N ASN A 80 -17.58 14.68 -8.89
CA ASN A 80 -17.58 15.97 -8.20
C ASN A 80 -16.18 16.18 -7.60
N ALA A 81 -15.38 16.99 -8.27
CA ALA A 81 -14.01 17.32 -7.88
C ALA A 81 -14.04 18.32 -6.72
N ALA A 82 -13.53 17.91 -5.58
CA ALA A 82 -12.99 18.87 -4.61
C ALA A 82 -11.79 19.55 -5.30
N THR A 83 -11.88 20.85 -5.44
CA THR A 83 -11.00 21.82 -6.08
C THR A 83 -9.54 21.41 -6.24
N VAL A 84 -9.23 20.74 -7.34
CA VAL A 84 -7.93 20.82 -7.98
C VAL A 84 -7.88 22.22 -8.62
N PRO A 85 -6.77 22.99 -8.54
CA PRO A 85 -6.64 24.24 -9.29
C PRO A 85 -7.03 23.96 -10.74
N SER A 86 -7.76 24.90 -11.38
CA SER A 86 -8.14 24.77 -12.78
C SER A 86 -6.91 24.35 -13.56
N ALA A 87 -6.95 23.12 -14.08
CA ALA A 87 -5.82 22.59 -14.83
C ALA A 87 -5.67 23.48 -16.06
N ASP A 88 -4.54 24.17 -16.17
CA ASP A 88 -4.09 24.58 -17.49
C ASP A 88 -4.10 23.32 -18.34
N ASP A 89 -4.68 23.36 -19.53
CA ASP A 89 -4.78 22.22 -20.45
C ASP A 89 -3.41 21.54 -20.71
N ASP A 90 -2.32 22.19 -20.28
CA ASP A 90 -0.94 21.77 -20.44
C ASP A 90 -0.33 21.10 -19.18
N ALA A 91 -1.04 21.00 -18.07
CA ALA A 91 -0.51 20.43 -16.83
C ALA A 91 -0.30 18.92 -16.93
N LEU A 92 0.88 18.43 -16.50
CA LEU A 92 1.19 17.01 -16.40
C LEU A 92 1.27 16.58 -14.93
N PHE A 93 1.05 15.29 -14.69
CA PHE A 93 1.07 14.70 -13.36
C PHE A 93 2.05 13.52 -13.34
N LEU A 94 2.91 13.49 -12.35
CA LEU A 94 3.94 12.47 -12.18
C LEU A 94 3.57 11.52 -11.03
N GLY A 95 3.49 10.23 -11.30
CA GLY A 95 3.44 9.17 -10.29
C GLY A 95 4.79 8.46 -10.18
N LEU A 96 5.25 8.24 -8.96
CA LEU A 96 6.48 7.50 -8.63
C LEU A 96 6.13 6.27 -7.77
N ASP A 97 6.42 5.06 -8.29
CA ASP A 97 6.22 3.78 -7.60
C ASP A 97 7.59 3.21 -7.18
N PHE A 98 7.83 3.12 -5.88
CA PHE A 98 9.02 2.52 -5.30
C PHE A 98 8.71 1.12 -4.76
N GLY A 99 8.77 0.14 -5.64
CA GLY A 99 8.48 -1.26 -5.32
C GLY A 99 9.65 -2.01 -4.68
N THR A 100 9.56 -3.35 -4.66
CA THR A 100 10.56 -4.22 -4.03
C THR A 100 11.84 -4.37 -4.86
N SER A 101 11.76 -4.37 -6.18
CA SER A 101 12.87 -4.71 -7.09
C SER A 101 13.32 -3.55 -7.97
N GLY A 102 12.68 -2.41 -7.89
CA GLY A 102 12.95 -1.24 -8.70
C GLY A 102 11.88 -0.19 -8.53
N ALA A 103 12.11 0.97 -9.12
CA ALA A 103 11.21 2.11 -9.13
C ALA A 103 10.74 2.42 -10.56
N ARG A 104 9.59 3.10 -10.65
CA ARG A 104 8.97 3.52 -11.91
C ARG A 104 8.48 4.94 -11.79
N ALA A 105 8.49 5.65 -12.91
CA ALA A 105 7.84 6.94 -13.06
C ALA A 105 6.87 6.87 -14.22
N THR A 106 5.66 7.38 -14.00
CA THR A 106 4.61 7.47 -15.01
C THR A 106 4.08 8.90 -15.07
N VAL A 107 4.15 9.51 -16.25
CA VAL A 107 3.61 10.85 -16.49
C VAL A 107 2.29 10.72 -17.21
N VAL A 108 1.25 11.38 -16.68
CA VAL A 108 -0.09 11.37 -17.26
C VAL A 108 -0.56 12.79 -17.55
N GLY A 109 -1.38 12.92 -18.59
CA GLY A 109 -2.12 14.14 -18.89
C GLY A 109 -3.35 14.35 -17.99
N PRO A 110 -4.04 15.49 -18.12
CA PRO A 110 -5.28 15.78 -17.38
C PRO A 110 -6.40 14.77 -17.65
N ASP A 111 -6.41 14.17 -18.82
CA ASP A 111 -7.34 13.12 -19.24
C ASP A 111 -7.00 11.72 -18.71
N GLY A 112 -5.85 11.60 -18.02
CA GLY A 112 -5.34 10.33 -17.49
C GLY A 112 -4.67 9.44 -18.53
N VAL A 113 -4.37 9.97 -19.71
CA VAL A 113 -3.57 9.27 -20.72
C VAL A 113 -2.12 9.25 -20.30
N ILE A 114 -1.50 8.08 -20.37
CA ILE A 114 -0.06 7.90 -20.08
C ILE A 114 0.73 8.46 -21.26
N LEU A 115 1.64 9.38 -20.97
CA LEU A 115 2.49 10.03 -21.96
C LEU A 115 3.94 9.51 -21.91
N VAL A 116 4.45 9.25 -20.71
CA VAL A 116 5.82 8.78 -20.52
C VAL A 116 5.86 7.76 -19.39
N GLU A 117 6.67 6.72 -19.55
CA GLU A 117 7.01 5.78 -18.50
C GLU A 117 8.51 5.55 -18.47
N THR A 118 9.09 5.60 -17.28
CA THR A 118 10.50 5.29 -17.07
C THR A 118 10.68 4.28 -15.94
N THR A 119 11.79 3.57 -15.94
CA THR A 119 12.09 2.55 -14.93
C THR A 119 13.52 2.65 -14.45
N ALA A 120 13.73 2.36 -13.16
CA ALA A 120 15.04 2.21 -12.56
C ALA A 120 15.05 0.91 -11.74
N LYS A 121 15.89 -0.05 -12.13
CA LYS A 121 16.10 -1.28 -11.37
C LYS A 121 17.06 -0.99 -10.21
N TYR A 122 16.78 -1.56 -9.05
CA TYR A 122 17.76 -1.53 -7.97
C TYR A 122 18.91 -2.48 -8.28
N PRO A 123 20.14 -2.14 -7.87
CA PRO A 123 21.25 -3.09 -7.90
C PRO A 123 20.93 -4.34 -7.08
N PRO A 124 21.55 -5.49 -7.37
CA PRO A 124 21.39 -6.67 -6.52
C PRO A 124 21.90 -6.41 -5.10
N VAL A 125 21.26 -7.03 -4.10
CA VAL A 125 21.75 -6.98 -2.72
C VAL A 125 22.98 -7.88 -2.59
N VAL A 126 24.06 -7.36 -2.01
CA VAL A 126 25.30 -8.09 -1.81
C VAL A 126 25.73 -8.00 -0.34
N ASP A 127 25.90 -9.15 0.32
CA ASP A 127 26.42 -9.22 1.68
C ASP A 127 27.92 -8.91 1.68
N GLY A 128 28.29 -7.83 2.40
CA GLY A 128 29.69 -7.42 2.55
C GLY A 128 30.35 -6.90 1.27
N GLY A 129 29.58 -6.60 0.23
CA GLY A 129 30.05 -6.07 -1.06
C GLY A 129 30.71 -4.70 -0.95
N LYS A 130 31.65 -4.41 -1.87
CA LYS A 130 32.21 -3.06 -2.04
C LYS A 130 31.20 -2.16 -2.72
N ALA A 131 31.31 -0.86 -2.49
CA ALA A 131 30.54 0.13 -3.24
C ALA A 131 30.73 -0.11 -4.75
N GLY A 132 29.61 -0.34 -5.49
CA GLY A 132 29.61 -0.66 -6.92
C GLY A 132 29.24 -2.09 -7.28
N ASP A 133 29.33 -3.06 -6.33
CA ASP A 133 28.98 -4.47 -6.60
C ASP A 133 27.46 -4.73 -6.45
N GLY A 134 26.73 -3.82 -5.81
CA GLY A 134 25.29 -3.92 -5.54
C GLY A 134 24.89 -3.13 -4.29
N ILE A 135 23.70 -3.39 -3.77
CA ILE A 135 23.23 -2.75 -2.52
C ILE A 135 23.91 -3.46 -1.35
N PRO A 136 24.80 -2.80 -0.59
CA PRO A 136 25.32 -3.39 0.64
C PRO A 136 24.19 -3.54 1.66
N THR A 137 24.36 -4.45 2.61
CA THR A 137 23.43 -4.59 3.74
C THR A 137 23.22 -3.23 4.39
N GLY A 138 21.96 -2.74 4.40
CA GLY A 138 21.61 -1.40 4.91
C GLY A 138 21.69 -0.24 3.91
N GLY A 139 22.22 -0.44 2.70
CA GLY A 139 22.39 0.59 1.66
C GLY A 139 21.13 0.93 0.85
N TRP A 140 19.95 0.53 1.28
CA TRP A 140 18.71 0.73 0.56
C TRP A 140 18.35 2.20 0.32
N ALA A 141 18.61 3.07 1.29
CA ALA A 141 18.31 4.49 1.15
C ALA A 141 19.05 5.11 -0.06
N GLU A 142 20.33 4.79 -0.24
CA GLU A 142 21.11 5.26 -1.38
C GLU A 142 20.62 4.68 -2.71
N ALA A 143 20.21 3.40 -2.71
CA ALA A 143 19.65 2.79 -3.90
C ALA A 143 18.33 3.46 -4.33
N TRP A 144 17.47 3.80 -3.37
CA TRP A 144 16.22 4.53 -3.64
C TRP A 144 16.47 5.96 -4.08
N ARG A 145 17.41 6.66 -3.43
CA ARG A 145 17.84 8.02 -3.84
C ARG A 145 18.38 8.02 -5.27
N GLY A 146 19.26 7.07 -5.58
CA GLY A 146 19.81 6.91 -6.93
C GLY A 146 18.71 6.61 -7.96
N ALA A 147 17.77 5.74 -7.62
CA ALA A 147 16.64 5.42 -8.49
C ALA A 147 15.74 6.63 -8.73
N LEU A 148 15.44 7.44 -7.70
CA LEU A 148 14.66 8.67 -7.84
C LEU A 148 15.29 9.60 -8.90
N TRP A 149 16.56 9.92 -8.73
CA TRP A 149 17.22 10.82 -9.66
C TRP A 149 17.35 10.23 -11.05
N SER A 150 17.65 8.93 -11.16
CA SER A 150 17.68 8.23 -12.46
C SER A 150 16.35 8.25 -13.20
N LEU A 151 15.22 8.13 -12.49
CA LEU A 151 13.88 8.24 -13.10
C LEU A 151 13.64 9.65 -13.62
N LEU A 152 13.98 10.67 -12.84
CA LEU A 152 13.78 12.06 -13.22
C LEU A 152 14.74 12.49 -14.34
N ASP A 153 15.95 11.95 -14.39
CA ASP A 153 16.91 12.21 -15.48
C ASP A 153 16.40 11.70 -16.84
N GLN A 154 15.58 10.65 -16.85
CA GLN A 154 15.00 10.08 -18.08
C GLN A 154 13.82 10.92 -18.62
N LEU A 155 13.28 11.88 -17.87
CA LEU A 155 12.20 12.75 -18.33
C LEU A 155 12.76 13.91 -19.16
N ASP A 156 12.15 14.17 -20.32
CA ASP A 156 12.55 15.28 -21.17
C ASP A 156 12.34 16.64 -20.48
N GLU A 157 13.33 17.50 -20.57
CA GLU A 157 13.34 18.77 -19.85
C GLU A 157 12.28 19.74 -20.40
N THR A 158 12.19 19.85 -21.72
CA THR A 158 11.40 20.88 -22.37
C THR A 158 9.93 20.51 -22.53
N THR A 159 9.65 19.23 -22.80
CA THR A 159 8.29 18.76 -23.09
C THR A 159 7.58 18.13 -21.91
N VAL A 160 8.32 17.73 -20.85
CA VAL A 160 7.77 17.04 -19.69
C VAL A 160 8.02 17.80 -18.40
N ARG A 161 9.28 18.00 -18.00
CA ARG A 161 9.64 18.59 -16.68
C ARG A 161 9.04 19.97 -16.48
N SER A 162 9.03 20.82 -17.53
CA SER A 162 8.44 22.16 -17.50
C SER A 162 6.94 22.19 -17.34
N ARG A 163 6.26 21.04 -17.40
CA ARG A 163 4.81 20.93 -17.35
C ARG A 163 4.30 20.16 -16.14
N ILE A 164 5.15 19.50 -15.37
CA ILE A 164 4.75 18.70 -14.19
C ILE A 164 4.18 19.64 -13.11
N ALA A 165 2.89 19.59 -12.89
CA ALA A 165 2.16 20.40 -11.91
C ALA A 165 2.07 19.75 -10.54
N ALA A 166 2.07 18.41 -10.49
CA ALA A 166 2.04 17.67 -9.24
C ALA A 166 2.77 16.32 -9.37
N VAL A 167 3.34 15.89 -8.24
CA VAL A 167 3.98 14.56 -8.08
C VAL A 167 3.39 13.86 -6.87
N SER A 168 3.17 12.56 -7.00
CA SER A 168 2.76 11.67 -5.90
C SER A 168 3.64 10.43 -5.88
N ILE A 169 3.90 9.91 -4.68
CA ILE A 169 4.83 8.80 -4.47
C ILE A 169 4.12 7.68 -3.73
N ASP A 170 4.27 6.46 -4.20
CA ASP A 170 3.94 5.27 -3.43
C ASP A 170 5.18 4.42 -3.15
N GLY A 171 5.08 3.59 -2.12
CA GLY A 171 6.18 2.75 -1.68
C GLY A 171 5.70 1.56 -0.88
N THR A 172 6.63 0.66 -0.55
CA THR A 172 6.31 -0.59 0.13
C THR A 172 5.76 -0.37 1.54
N SER A 173 4.56 -0.91 1.78
CA SER A 173 3.84 -0.75 3.05
C SER A 173 4.58 -1.37 4.23
N GLY A 174 4.86 -0.57 5.27
CA GLY A 174 5.54 -1.02 6.48
C GLY A 174 7.07 -1.05 6.36
N THR A 175 7.65 -0.58 5.26
CA THR A 175 9.07 -0.20 5.19
C THR A 175 9.23 1.16 5.86
N VAL A 176 10.20 1.26 6.78
CA VAL A 176 10.45 2.47 7.57
C VAL A 176 11.93 2.79 7.66
N LEU A 177 12.22 4.08 7.78
CA LEU A 177 13.54 4.65 8.02
C LEU A 177 13.51 5.42 9.35
N ILE A 178 14.60 5.33 10.09
CA ILE A 178 14.87 6.23 11.20
C ILE A 178 15.89 7.25 10.72
N VAL A 179 15.51 8.51 10.77
CA VAL A 179 16.30 9.61 10.23
C VAL A 179 16.66 10.61 11.33
N ASP A 180 17.75 11.34 11.12
CA ASP A 180 18.08 12.50 11.93
C ASP A 180 17.06 13.63 11.67
N ALA A 181 16.54 14.22 12.74
CA ALA A 181 15.48 15.21 12.66
C ALA A 181 15.94 16.55 12.03
N ALA A 182 17.23 16.83 11.99
CA ALA A 182 17.75 18.07 11.41
C ALA A 182 18.06 17.92 9.91
N SER A 183 18.69 16.79 9.53
CA SER A 183 19.15 16.56 8.17
C SER A 183 18.22 15.70 7.32
N GLY A 184 17.35 14.90 7.95
CA GLY A 184 16.53 13.89 7.24
C GLY A 184 17.32 12.68 6.71
N GLU A 185 18.64 12.62 7.01
CA GLU A 185 19.47 11.49 6.60
C GLU A 185 19.22 10.26 7.50
N PRO A 186 19.19 9.06 6.91
CA PRO A 186 19.04 7.84 7.68
C PRO A 186 20.18 7.64 8.69
N ILE A 187 19.85 7.45 9.95
CA ILE A 187 20.78 7.12 11.04
C ILE A 187 20.78 5.64 11.40
N TYR A 188 19.93 4.88 10.75
CA TYR A 188 19.82 3.42 10.91
C TYR A 188 19.48 2.80 9.55
N PRO A 189 19.94 1.56 9.26
CA PRO A 189 19.56 0.86 8.05
C PRO A 189 18.03 0.78 7.88
N PRO A 190 17.50 1.08 6.68
CA PRO A 190 16.07 0.96 6.44
C PRO A 190 15.55 -0.43 6.79
N MET A 191 14.45 -0.50 7.53
CA MET A 191 13.79 -1.75 7.91
C MET A 191 12.70 -2.08 6.89
N LEU A 192 12.94 -3.10 6.07
CA LEU A 192 12.10 -3.43 4.93
C LEU A 192 10.75 -4.06 5.35
N TYR A 193 9.75 -3.98 4.47
CA TYR A 193 8.37 -4.43 4.72
C TYR A 193 8.25 -5.89 5.19
N ASN A 194 9.14 -6.77 4.74
CA ASN A 194 9.17 -8.20 5.05
C ASN A 194 10.03 -8.56 6.28
N GLU A 195 10.78 -7.60 6.81
CA GLU A 195 11.54 -7.82 8.05
C GLU A 195 10.62 -7.96 9.25
N LYS A 196 10.94 -8.93 10.11
CA LYS A 196 10.19 -9.25 11.32
C LYS A 196 10.98 -8.86 12.55
N ARG A 197 10.36 -8.15 13.47
CA ARG A 197 10.90 -7.76 14.78
C ARG A 197 10.17 -8.54 15.88
N ASN A 198 10.54 -9.80 16.04
CA ASN A 198 9.92 -10.69 17.03
C ASN A 198 10.24 -10.26 18.47
N ASP A 199 11.39 -9.62 18.68
CA ASP A 199 11.83 -9.01 19.94
C ASP A 199 10.88 -7.92 20.47
N ALA A 200 10.18 -7.24 19.58
CA ALA A 200 9.20 -6.20 19.92
C ALA A 200 7.78 -6.72 20.08
N MET A 201 7.51 -7.96 19.66
CA MET A 201 6.14 -8.44 19.45
C MET A 201 5.31 -8.48 20.73
N ASP A 202 5.87 -9.03 21.81
CA ASP A 202 5.17 -9.18 23.10
C ASP A 202 4.82 -7.81 23.69
N ALA A 203 5.74 -6.86 23.63
CA ALA A 203 5.52 -5.50 24.11
C ALA A 203 4.43 -4.78 23.27
N VAL A 204 4.49 -4.90 21.95
CA VAL A 204 3.47 -4.31 21.07
C VAL A 204 2.10 -4.95 21.29
N CYS A 205 2.03 -6.27 21.49
CA CYS A 205 0.79 -6.96 21.84
C CYS A 205 0.23 -6.53 23.20
N ALA A 206 1.09 -6.20 24.17
CA ALA A 206 0.65 -5.70 25.47
C ALA A 206 0.09 -4.27 25.41
N MET A 207 0.60 -3.43 24.48
CA MET A 207 0.19 -2.03 24.33
C MET A 207 -1.02 -1.85 23.42
N ALA A 208 -1.05 -2.58 22.31
CA ALA A 208 -2.08 -2.42 21.27
C ALA A 208 -3.33 -3.27 21.58
N PRO A 209 -4.53 -2.75 21.30
CA PRO A 209 -5.78 -3.52 21.45
C PRO A 209 -5.74 -4.85 20.68
N GLU A 210 -6.48 -5.83 21.19
CA GLU A 210 -6.65 -7.09 20.48
C GLU A 210 -7.24 -6.86 19.08
N GLY A 211 -6.75 -7.61 18.09
CA GLY A 211 -7.16 -7.45 16.70
C GLY A 211 -6.54 -6.27 15.95
N HIS A 212 -5.74 -5.43 16.61
CA HIS A 212 -5.14 -4.26 15.95
C HIS A 212 -4.08 -4.66 14.89
N THR A 213 -4.04 -3.94 13.77
CA THR A 213 -3.16 -4.22 12.60
C THR A 213 -1.67 -4.21 12.94
N VAL A 214 -1.25 -3.49 13.99
CA VAL A 214 0.16 -3.42 14.41
C VAL A 214 0.64 -4.71 15.11
N ARG A 215 -0.26 -5.60 15.51
CA ARG A 215 0.07 -6.85 16.22
C ARG A 215 0.64 -7.91 15.27
N THR A 216 1.59 -7.50 14.45
CA THR A 216 2.36 -8.38 13.56
C THR A 216 3.83 -8.00 13.63
N PRO A 217 4.77 -8.95 13.62
CA PRO A 217 6.20 -8.64 13.78
C PRO A 217 6.78 -7.83 12.61
N SER A 218 6.10 -7.77 11.49
CA SER A 218 6.48 -6.95 10.33
C SER A 218 5.85 -5.55 10.31
N SER A 219 5.06 -5.20 11.33
CA SER A 219 4.45 -3.87 11.43
C SER A 219 5.50 -2.77 11.60
N ALA A 220 5.18 -1.57 11.13
CA ALA A 220 6.03 -0.40 11.33
C ALA A 220 6.22 -0.09 12.83
N LEU A 221 5.20 -0.35 13.66
CA LEU A 221 5.30 -0.16 15.10
C LEU A 221 6.27 -1.15 15.76
N CYS A 222 6.25 -2.44 15.40
CA CYS A 222 7.22 -3.41 15.91
C CYS A 222 8.65 -3.02 15.53
N LYS A 223 8.87 -2.50 14.32
CA LYS A 223 10.18 -2.01 13.87
C LYS A 223 10.64 -0.79 14.68
N LEU A 224 9.76 0.19 14.89
CA LEU A 224 10.06 1.36 15.70
C LEU A 224 10.35 0.97 17.15
N HIS A 225 9.54 0.09 17.75
CA HIS A 225 9.75 -0.37 19.12
C HIS A 225 11.07 -1.15 19.27
N SER A 226 11.36 -2.08 18.36
CA SER A 226 12.64 -2.81 18.33
C SER A 226 13.84 -1.88 18.23
N TRP A 227 13.79 -0.87 17.35
CA TRP A 227 14.83 0.13 17.25
C TRP A 227 14.99 0.91 18.57
N TRP A 228 13.87 1.34 19.16
CA TRP A 228 13.85 2.10 20.42
C TRP A 228 14.46 1.32 21.58
N LEU A 229 14.23 0.02 21.69
CA LEU A 229 14.83 -0.81 22.76
C LEU A 229 16.36 -0.74 22.78
N GLY A 230 16.99 -0.63 21.62
CA GLY A 230 18.44 -0.50 21.51
C GLY A 230 19.00 0.93 21.48
N ASN A 231 18.14 1.94 21.25
CA ASN A 231 18.58 3.30 20.91
C ASN A 231 17.79 4.41 21.66
N GLY A 232 17.06 4.06 22.71
CA GLY A 232 16.13 5.00 23.39
C GLY A 232 16.76 6.29 23.90
N GLU A 233 18.07 6.28 24.17
CA GLU A 233 18.82 7.46 24.63
C GLU A 233 19.02 8.51 23.50
N THR A 234 18.94 8.09 22.24
CA THR A 234 19.15 8.96 21.05
C THR A 234 17.86 9.48 20.44
N ILE A 235 16.72 9.18 21.05
CA ILE A 235 15.38 9.45 20.51
C ILE A 235 15.11 10.93 20.23
N GLY A 236 15.72 11.86 21.00
CA GLY A 236 15.45 13.31 20.92
C GLY A 236 15.73 13.94 19.56
N ASN A 237 16.60 13.32 18.76
CA ASN A 237 16.99 13.81 17.45
C ASN A 237 16.63 12.85 16.32
N ALA A 238 15.68 11.93 16.56
CA ALA A 238 15.27 10.94 15.57
C ALA A 238 13.80 11.12 15.16
N LYS A 239 13.48 10.82 13.89
CA LYS A 239 12.13 10.75 13.34
C LYS A 239 11.95 9.45 12.57
N LEU A 240 10.71 8.96 12.52
CA LEU A 240 10.35 7.87 11.64
C LEU A 240 9.73 8.45 10.37
N LEU A 241 10.20 7.98 9.21
CA LEU A 241 9.58 8.18 7.91
C LEU A 241 9.26 6.82 7.29
N HIS A 242 8.10 6.70 6.64
CA HIS A 242 7.85 5.55 5.78
C HIS A 242 8.63 5.69 4.47
N HIS A 243 8.72 4.62 3.71
CA HIS A 243 9.47 4.60 2.45
C HIS A 243 9.04 5.72 1.49
N ALA A 244 7.73 5.82 1.19
CA ALA A 244 7.20 6.87 0.33
C ALA A 244 7.42 8.28 0.91
N ASP A 245 7.30 8.43 2.23
CA ASP A 245 7.48 9.72 2.92
C ASP A 245 8.93 10.21 2.81
N TRP A 246 9.90 9.30 2.92
CA TRP A 246 11.32 9.66 2.77
C TRP A 246 11.65 10.08 1.34
N ILE A 247 11.09 9.40 0.34
CA ILE A 247 11.25 9.81 -1.07
C ILE A 247 10.59 11.19 -1.30
N ALA A 248 9.40 11.42 -0.71
CA ALA A 248 8.74 12.72 -0.78
C ALA A 248 9.56 13.82 -0.07
N TYR A 249 10.19 13.48 1.08
CA TYR A 249 11.11 14.37 1.78
C TYR A 249 12.25 14.84 0.87
N LEU A 250 12.83 13.96 0.05
CA LEU A 250 13.89 14.34 -0.92
C LEU A 250 13.40 15.38 -1.94
N LEU A 251 12.09 15.53 -2.14
CA LEU A 251 11.51 16.51 -3.04
C LEU A 251 11.12 17.82 -2.34
N HIS A 252 10.44 17.75 -1.17
CA HIS A 252 9.88 18.95 -0.51
C HIS A 252 10.64 19.39 0.75
N GLY A 253 11.51 18.54 1.31
CA GLY A 253 12.30 18.88 2.52
C GLY A 253 11.51 18.87 3.84
N LEU A 254 10.23 18.45 3.86
CA LEU A 254 9.40 18.45 5.06
C LEU A 254 9.42 17.08 5.73
N GLN A 255 9.71 17.03 7.02
CA GLN A 255 9.58 15.83 7.83
C GLN A 255 8.23 15.80 8.54
N GLY A 256 7.77 14.59 8.87
CA GLY A 256 6.53 14.39 9.60
C GLY A 256 5.25 14.40 8.75
N GLU A 257 5.34 14.54 7.45
CA GLU A 257 4.24 14.32 6.50
C GLU A 257 4.15 12.83 6.15
N THR A 258 2.94 12.26 6.19
CA THR A 258 2.64 10.89 5.76
C THR A 258 1.18 10.77 5.32
N ASP A 259 0.77 9.60 4.86
CA ASP A 259 -0.61 9.31 4.49
C ASP A 259 -1.27 8.26 5.40
N HIS A 260 -2.61 8.21 5.35
CA HIS A 260 -3.43 7.29 6.15
C HIS A 260 -3.00 5.81 6.01
N ASN A 261 -2.60 5.41 4.80
CA ASN A 261 -2.37 4.00 4.48
C ASN A 261 -0.96 3.54 4.87
N ASN A 262 0.05 4.40 4.74
CA ASN A 262 1.38 4.15 5.28
C ASN A 262 1.36 4.14 6.81
N ALA A 263 0.68 5.11 7.44
CA ALA A 263 0.60 5.24 8.89
C ALA A 263 -0.24 4.11 9.57
N LEU A 264 -1.08 3.38 8.82
CA LEU A 264 -1.93 2.31 9.36
C LEU A 264 -1.13 1.21 10.08
N LYS A 265 -0.02 0.75 9.48
CA LYS A 265 0.86 -0.26 10.10
C LYS A 265 1.76 0.29 11.21
N LEU A 266 1.80 1.61 11.36
CA LEU A 266 2.43 2.27 12.50
C LEU A 266 1.48 2.41 13.69
N GLY A 267 0.16 2.36 13.45
CA GLY A 267 -0.87 2.40 14.49
C GLY A 267 -1.83 3.58 14.39
N PHE A 268 -1.73 4.38 13.34
CA PHE A 268 -2.72 5.40 13.04
C PHE A 268 -4.08 4.77 12.74
N ASP A 269 -5.14 5.32 13.32
CA ASP A 269 -6.50 4.89 13.08
C ASP A 269 -7.23 5.87 12.16
N PRO A 270 -7.43 5.50 10.87
CA PRO A 270 -8.13 6.38 9.93
C PRO A 270 -9.62 6.56 10.24
N GLY A 271 -10.19 5.75 11.14
CA GLY A 271 -11.58 5.85 11.62
C GLY A 271 -11.75 6.69 12.87
N LEU A 272 -10.68 7.11 13.52
CA LEU A 272 -10.74 7.90 14.76
C LEU A 272 -10.97 9.37 14.45
N GLY A 273 -12.18 9.87 14.75
CA GLY A 273 -12.56 11.24 14.42
C GLY A 273 -12.75 11.47 12.90
N PRO A 274 -12.94 12.72 12.48
CA PRO A 274 -13.26 13.05 11.07
C PRO A 274 -12.10 12.84 10.10
N HIS A 275 -10.85 12.94 10.59
CA HIS A 275 -9.65 12.90 9.77
C HIS A 275 -8.72 11.72 10.07
N GLY A 276 -9.10 10.85 11.03
CA GLY A 276 -8.21 9.88 11.62
C GLY A 276 -7.32 10.52 12.70
N ASP A 277 -6.74 9.69 13.57
CA ASP A 277 -5.78 10.14 14.59
C ASP A 277 -4.96 8.96 15.11
N TYR A 278 -3.88 9.23 15.81
CA TYR A 278 -3.22 8.23 16.65
C TYR A 278 -4.04 8.00 17.92
N PRO A 279 -4.35 6.74 18.27
CA PRO A 279 -5.04 6.42 19.53
C PRO A 279 -4.27 6.93 20.76
N ALA A 280 -4.98 7.15 21.87
CA ALA A 280 -4.37 7.67 23.09
C ALA A 280 -3.20 6.82 23.59
N TRP A 281 -3.28 5.49 23.47
CA TRP A 281 -2.19 4.58 23.86
C TRP A 281 -0.91 4.82 23.07
N MET A 282 -1.00 5.22 21.80
CA MET A 282 0.17 5.56 20.97
C MET A 282 0.78 6.91 21.35
N LYS A 283 -0.06 7.89 21.69
CA LYS A 283 0.39 9.23 22.11
C LYS A 283 1.15 9.20 23.44
N SER A 284 0.95 8.14 24.24
CA SER A 284 1.66 7.93 25.52
C SER A 284 2.96 7.13 25.39
N LEU A 285 3.32 6.65 24.21
CA LEU A 285 4.55 5.90 24.00
C LEU A 285 5.79 6.79 24.24
N PRO A 286 6.88 6.24 24.78
CA PRO A 286 8.09 7.02 25.05
C PRO A 286 8.74 7.60 23.78
N TYR A 287 8.43 7.02 22.62
CA TYR A 287 8.89 7.45 21.29
C TYR A 287 7.79 8.11 20.45
N ALA A 288 6.72 8.62 21.08
CA ALA A 288 5.63 9.30 20.37
C ALA A 288 6.10 10.54 19.58
N SER A 289 7.17 11.20 20.02
CA SER A 289 7.79 12.32 19.31
C SER A 289 8.40 11.95 17.95
N MET A 290 8.65 10.66 17.70
CA MET A 290 9.18 10.17 16.41
C MET A 290 8.09 9.94 15.37
N LEU A 291 6.80 9.86 15.80
CA LEU A 291 5.70 9.60 14.90
C LEU A 291 5.48 10.76 13.92
N PRO A 292 5.08 10.50 12.67
CA PRO A 292 4.66 11.55 11.75
C PRO A 292 3.55 12.42 12.38
N SER A 293 3.76 13.73 12.33
CA SER A 293 2.84 14.70 12.96
C SER A 293 1.64 15.07 12.10
N ASN A 294 1.77 14.93 10.78
CA ASN A 294 0.79 15.33 9.80
C ASN A 294 0.39 14.11 8.93
N VAL A 295 -0.66 13.44 9.34
CA VAL A 295 -1.21 12.30 8.59
C VAL A 295 -2.30 12.79 7.66
N ARG A 296 -2.08 12.65 6.35
CA ARG A 296 -2.96 13.19 5.31
C ARG A 296 -3.78 12.10 4.65
N ALA A 297 -4.95 12.47 4.15
CA ALA A 297 -5.67 11.61 3.24
C ALA A 297 -4.89 11.52 1.90
N PRO A 298 -4.77 10.32 1.28
CA PRO A 298 -4.19 10.20 -0.05
C PRO A 298 -4.83 11.15 -1.06
N GLY A 299 -4.00 11.82 -1.87
CA GLY A 299 -4.43 12.85 -2.81
C GLY A 299 -4.44 14.27 -2.25
N THR A 300 -4.11 14.48 -0.97
CA THR A 300 -4.00 15.80 -0.36
C THR A 300 -2.59 16.38 -0.59
N LYS A 301 -2.50 17.69 -0.80
CA LYS A 301 -1.19 18.37 -0.91
C LYS A 301 -0.45 18.31 0.43
N THR A 302 0.79 17.83 0.41
CA THR A 302 1.72 17.81 1.56
C THR A 302 2.66 18.99 1.53
N GLY A 303 3.10 19.40 0.34
CA GLY A 303 4.05 20.48 0.17
C GLY A 303 4.20 20.88 -1.29
N ALA A 304 5.31 21.50 -1.60
CA ALA A 304 5.76 21.76 -2.97
C ALA A 304 7.21 21.30 -3.11
N VAL A 305 7.63 20.96 -4.31
CA VAL A 305 9.04 20.71 -4.59
C VAL A 305 9.85 21.94 -4.20
N ALA A 306 10.79 21.78 -3.29
CA ALA A 306 11.54 22.87 -2.67
C ALA A 306 13.02 22.56 -2.41
N THR A 307 13.45 21.28 -2.43
CA THR A 307 14.87 20.95 -2.26
C THR A 307 15.67 21.34 -3.49
N GLU A 308 16.88 21.84 -3.30
CA GLU A 308 17.77 22.23 -4.39
C GLU A 308 18.00 21.09 -5.38
N ALA A 309 18.20 19.87 -4.89
CA ALA A 309 18.41 18.69 -5.71
C ALA A 309 17.21 18.36 -6.61
N ALA A 310 15.98 18.66 -6.16
CA ALA A 310 14.76 18.36 -6.90
C ALA A 310 14.34 19.50 -7.85
N MET A 311 14.55 20.76 -7.49
CA MET A 311 14.06 21.91 -8.25
C MET A 311 14.52 21.93 -9.72
N LYS A 312 15.70 21.40 -10.02
CA LYS A 312 16.21 21.28 -11.40
C LYS A 312 15.36 20.35 -12.29
N TYR A 313 14.54 19.47 -11.69
CA TYR A 313 13.68 18.55 -12.43
C TYR A 313 12.24 19.04 -12.57
N PHE A 314 11.83 20.04 -11.81
CA PHE A 314 10.46 20.54 -11.78
C PHE A 314 10.44 22.04 -12.11
N THR A 315 10.64 22.32 -13.40
CA THR A 315 10.88 23.69 -13.90
C THR A 315 9.61 24.43 -14.33
N ARG A 316 8.42 23.86 -14.03
CA ARG A 316 7.13 24.48 -14.35
C ARG A 316 6.99 25.85 -13.67
N PRO A 317 6.61 26.92 -14.41
CA PRO A 317 6.21 28.19 -13.81
C PRO A 317 5.06 27.97 -12.80
N GLY A 318 5.22 28.49 -11.58
CA GLY A 318 4.26 28.26 -10.49
C GLY A 318 4.57 27.03 -9.63
N GLY A 319 5.61 26.24 -9.98
CA GLY A 319 6.12 25.13 -9.20
C GLY A 319 5.36 23.82 -9.36
N CYS A 320 5.77 22.81 -8.62
CA CYS A 320 5.17 21.48 -8.59
C CYS A 320 4.68 21.14 -7.18
N ALA A 321 3.44 20.73 -7.04
CA ALA A 321 2.87 20.28 -5.77
C ALA A 321 3.32 18.84 -5.47
N VAL A 322 3.70 18.56 -4.21
CA VAL A 322 3.88 17.20 -3.71
C VAL A 322 2.58 16.77 -3.04
N ILE A 323 2.05 15.64 -3.48
CA ILE A 323 0.73 15.13 -3.08
C ILE A 323 0.93 13.87 -2.24
N ALA A 324 0.22 13.76 -1.12
CA ALA A 324 0.19 12.54 -0.32
C ALA A 324 -0.15 11.35 -1.19
N GLY A 325 0.75 10.39 -1.24
CA GLY A 325 0.59 9.16 -1.98
C GLY A 325 -0.14 8.10 -1.15
N THR A 326 0.34 6.88 -1.27
CA THR A 326 -0.20 5.74 -0.53
C THR A 326 0.82 4.60 -0.53
N THR A 327 0.41 3.39 -0.15
CA THR A 327 1.23 2.20 -0.31
C THR A 327 1.13 1.64 -1.73
N ASP A 328 2.18 0.98 -2.23
CA ASP A 328 2.25 0.29 -3.52
C ASP A 328 1.01 -0.57 -3.82
N SER A 329 0.56 -1.29 -2.80
CA SER A 329 -0.61 -2.18 -2.90
C SER A 329 -1.92 -1.41 -3.11
N ILE A 330 -2.09 -0.25 -2.46
CA ILE A 330 -3.28 0.60 -2.64
C ILE A 330 -3.17 1.41 -3.93
N ALA A 331 -1.98 1.86 -4.31
CA ALA A 331 -1.76 2.51 -5.59
C ALA A 331 -2.16 1.58 -6.76
N ALA A 332 -1.78 0.29 -6.70
CA ALA A 332 -2.22 -0.71 -7.68
C ALA A 332 -3.75 -0.91 -7.70
N PHE A 333 -4.44 -0.76 -6.56
CA PHE A 333 -5.89 -0.78 -6.50
C PHE A 333 -6.51 0.45 -7.17
N VAL A 334 -5.96 1.64 -6.90
CA VAL A 334 -6.41 2.89 -7.55
C VAL A 334 -6.22 2.81 -9.07
N ALA A 335 -5.11 2.22 -9.52
CA ALA A 335 -4.84 2.01 -10.95
C ALA A 335 -5.90 1.14 -11.65
N ALA A 336 -6.53 0.20 -10.92
CA ALA A 336 -7.63 -0.60 -11.44
C ALA A 336 -8.96 0.19 -11.57
N ARG A 337 -8.99 1.48 -11.18
CA ARG A 337 -10.14 2.39 -11.28
C ARG A 337 -11.40 1.90 -10.54
N CYS A 338 -11.23 1.11 -9.49
CA CYS A 338 -12.32 0.69 -8.61
C CYS A 338 -12.70 1.84 -7.70
N THR A 339 -13.93 2.33 -7.81
CA THR A 339 -14.42 3.52 -7.08
C THR A 339 -15.73 3.29 -6.36
N ASP A 340 -16.52 2.34 -6.80
CA ASP A 340 -17.85 2.11 -6.25
C ASP A 340 -17.85 1.02 -5.20
N VAL A 341 -18.74 1.14 -4.21
CA VAL A 341 -18.94 0.13 -3.19
C VAL A 341 -19.32 -1.19 -3.85
N GLY A 342 -18.59 -2.26 -3.51
CA GLY A 342 -18.72 -3.57 -4.14
C GLY A 342 -17.72 -3.83 -5.27
N ASP A 343 -17.00 -2.83 -5.76
CA ASP A 343 -15.90 -3.07 -6.70
C ASP A 343 -14.77 -3.83 -6.00
N ALA A 344 -14.23 -4.84 -6.68
CA ALA A 344 -13.19 -5.69 -6.14
C ALA A 344 -12.04 -5.89 -7.13
N VAL A 345 -10.84 -6.03 -6.58
CA VAL A 345 -9.62 -6.40 -7.32
C VAL A 345 -8.99 -7.61 -6.70
N THR A 346 -8.73 -8.61 -7.51
CA THR A 346 -7.91 -9.76 -7.15
C THR A 346 -6.51 -9.58 -7.74
N SER A 347 -5.52 -9.45 -6.88
CA SER A 347 -4.11 -9.39 -7.29
C SER A 347 -3.48 -10.77 -7.19
N LEU A 348 -3.01 -11.28 -8.33
CA LEU A 348 -2.28 -12.56 -8.43
C LEU A 348 -0.79 -12.26 -8.57
N GLY A 349 -0.03 -12.56 -7.55
CA GLY A 349 1.42 -12.42 -7.51
C GLY A 349 2.03 -13.61 -6.78
N SER A 350 3.14 -13.41 -6.07
CA SER A 350 3.68 -14.41 -5.12
C SER A 350 2.69 -14.71 -3.99
N SER A 351 1.73 -13.82 -3.74
CA SER A 351 0.56 -14.01 -2.89
C SER A 351 -0.70 -13.57 -3.63
N LEU A 352 -1.83 -14.18 -3.25
CA LEU A 352 -3.15 -13.77 -3.71
C LEU A 352 -3.72 -12.78 -2.70
N ALA A 353 -4.06 -11.58 -3.14
CA ALA A 353 -4.73 -10.58 -2.31
C ALA A 353 -6.05 -10.14 -2.97
N LEU A 354 -7.12 -10.17 -2.19
CA LEU A 354 -8.43 -9.63 -2.55
C LEU A 354 -8.60 -8.25 -1.91
N LYS A 355 -9.03 -7.27 -2.67
CA LYS A 355 -9.37 -5.93 -2.19
C LYS A 355 -10.76 -5.58 -2.63
N LEU A 356 -11.55 -4.98 -1.73
CA LEU A 356 -12.95 -4.62 -1.97
C LEU A 356 -13.23 -3.21 -1.43
N VAL A 357 -13.95 -2.40 -2.19
CA VAL A 357 -14.49 -1.11 -1.73
C VAL A 357 -15.70 -1.36 -0.84
N SER A 358 -15.67 -0.81 0.38
CA SER A 358 -16.73 -0.95 1.38
C SER A 358 -17.10 0.41 1.99
N GLU A 359 -18.37 0.55 2.36
CA GLU A 359 -18.82 1.69 3.19
C GLU A 359 -18.42 1.52 4.65
N THR A 360 -18.31 0.27 5.09
CA THR A 360 -18.01 -0.06 6.48
C THR A 360 -16.58 -0.57 6.62
N ARG A 361 -15.96 -0.24 7.77
CA ARG A 361 -14.67 -0.78 8.15
C ARG A 361 -14.79 -2.25 8.51
N VAL A 362 -13.87 -3.07 8.02
CA VAL A 362 -13.77 -4.50 8.35
C VAL A 362 -12.32 -4.80 8.73
N ASP A 363 -12.10 -5.16 9.99
CA ASP A 363 -10.78 -5.54 10.49
C ASP A 363 -10.88 -6.89 11.22
N ASP A 364 -10.02 -7.83 10.83
CA ASP A 364 -9.83 -9.13 11.49
C ASP A 364 -8.34 -9.50 11.31
N SER A 365 -7.51 -9.06 12.23
CA SER A 365 -6.07 -9.27 12.14
C SER A 365 -5.68 -10.75 12.22
N ALA A 366 -6.50 -11.60 12.87
CA ALA A 366 -6.26 -13.04 12.93
C ALA A 366 -6.39 -13.69 11.54
N LYS A 367 -7.24 -13.12 10.68
CA LYS A 367 -7.41 -13.53 9.28
C LYS A 367 -6.61 -12.68 8.28
N GLY A 368 -5.78 -11.76 8.76
CA GLY A 368 -5.04 -10.86 7.88
C GLY A 368 -5.93 -9.86 7.13
N VAL A 369 -7.15 -9.59 7.65
CA VAL A 369 -8.09 -8.63 7.07
C VAL A 369 -7.96 -7.30 7.79
N TYR A 370 -7.78 -6.24 7.04
CA TYR A 370 -7.75 -4.87 7.58
C TYR A 370 -8.17 -3.85 6.52
N SER A 371 -8.67 -2.71 6.99
CA SER A 371 -9.24 -1.67 6.14
C SER A 371 -8.31 -0.48 5.98
N HIS A 372 -8.05 -0.13 4.75
CA HIS A 372 -7.46 1.15 4.35
C HIS A 372 -8.55 2.20 4.15
N ARG A 373 -8.19 3.48 4.23
CA ARG A 373 -9.10 4.58 3.91
C ARG A 373 -8.64 5.30 2.65
N LEU A 374 -9.56 5.42 1.68
CA LEU A 374 -9.31 6.11 0.42
C LEU A 374 -10.58 6.82 -0.03
N CYS A 375 -10.48 8.14 -0.32
CA CYS A 375 -11.61 8.94 -0.83
C CYS A 375 -12.89 8.85 0.01
N GLY A 376 -12.74 8.81 1.34
CA GLY A 376 -13.89 8.72 2.26
C GLY A 376 -14.49 7.33 2.42
N LYS A 377 -14.07 6.34 1.63
CA LYS A 377 -14.49 4.94 1.70
C LYS A 377 -13.41 4.07 2.35
N PHE A 378 -13.78 2.86 2.73
CA PHE A 378 -12.85 1.85 3.20
C PHE A 378 -12.52 0.88 2.06
N ILE A 379 -11.26 0.46 2.00
CA ILE A 379 -10.81 -0.64 1.13
C ILE A 379 -10.30 -1.72 2.06
N PHE A 380 -11.06 -2.78 2.24
CA PHE A 380 -10.56 -3.90 2.99
C PHE A 380 -9.69 -4.80 2.10
N ILE A 381 -8.62 -5.30 2.70
CA ILE A 381 -7.68 -6.24 2.07
C ILE A 381 -7.75 -7.55 2.83
N SER A 382 -7.83 -8.66 2.10
CA SER A 382 -7.66 -10.01 2.61
C SER A 382 -6.49 -10.69 1.89
N ASP A 383 -5.51 -11.18 2.65
CA ASP A 383 -4.49 -12.10 2.12
C ASP A 383 -5.03 -13.52 2.19
N VAL A 384 -5.25 -14.13 1.03
CA VAL A 384 -5.86 -15.48 0.92
C VAL A 384 -4.99 -16.58 1.54
N ARG A 385 -3.72 -16.31 1.87
CA ARG A 385 -2.91 -17.27 2.65
C ARG A 385 -3.51 -17.55 4.03
N ALA A 386 -4.16 -16.55 4.64
CA ALA A 386 -4.82 -16.69 5.95
C ALA A 386 -6.07 -17.58 5.91
N ILE A 387 -6.69 -17.75 4.74
CA ILE A 387 -7.95 -18.53 4.59
C ILE A 387 -7.65 -20.04 4.46
N ARG A 388 -6.40 -20.44 4.13
CA ARG A 388 -6.04 -21.87 3.95
C ARG A 388 -5.66 -22.61 5.23
N THR A 389 -5.60 -21.97 6.37
CA THR A 389 -5.14 -22.54 7.65
C THR A 389 -6.22 -22.59 8.73
N SER A 390 -7.49 -22.35 8.39
CA SER A 390 -8.63 -22.47 9.30
C SER A 390 -9.53 -23.66 8.94
#